data_eb5d1bf4d0f927f52024cca3dea9f73f
#
_entry.id   eb5d1bf4d0f927f52024cca3dea9f73f
#
_cell.length_a   1.000
_cell.length_b   1.000
_cell.length_c   1.000
_cell.angle_alpha   90.00
_cell.angle_beta   90.00
_cell.angle_gamma   90.00
#
_symmetry.space_group_name_H-M   'P 1'
#
loop_
_entity.id
_entity.type
_entity.pdbx_description
1 polymer ?
#
loop_
_entity_poly.entity_id
_entity_poly.type
_entity_poly.pdbx_seq_one_letter_code
_entity_poly.pdbx_strand_id
1 'polypeptide(L)'
;MKKGILLLFVVLMGFTSCGKKFGHRYLDGMWQMQRIEYKDGNIDTPLDTYFSFQMDIIHLRKLGNSEFYGKYVYENDSMHIQVLDATAEQMKVFGMDGRVQDFAVEKLNSNKLVLQSDYARL
;
A
#
# COMPACT_ATOMS: atom_id res chain seq x y z
N MET A 1 24.08 27.98 -21.58
CA MET A 1 24.36 26.82 -20.81
C MET A 1 23.33 26.56 -19.71
N LYS A 2 23.15 27.47 -18.83
CA LYS A 2 22.13 27.30 -17.78
C LYS A 2 20.74 27.08 -18.34
N LYS A 3 20.47 27.71 -19.48
CA LYS A 3 19.17 27.54 -20.12
C LYS A 3 18.97 26.10 -20.59
N GLY A 4 20.01 25.49 -21.09
CA GLY A 4 19.91 24.10 -21.50
C GLY A 4 19.61 23.19 -20.31
N ILE A 5 20.22 23.47 -19.18
CA ILE A 5 19.96 22.71 -17.98
C ILE A 5 18.53 22.90 -17.52
N LEU A 6 18.01 24.13 -17.59
CA LEU A 6 16.64 24.39 -17.23
C LEU A 6 15.66 23.66 -18.11
N LEU A 7 15.96 23.56 -19.40
CA LEU A 7 15.13 22.81 -20.31
C LEU A 7 15.06 21.34 -19.93
N LEU A 8 16.19 20.78 -19.54
CA LEU A 8 16.22 19.43 -19.07
C LEU A 8 15.34 19.23 -17.85
N PHE A 9 15.37 20.18 -16.94
CA PHE A 9 14.50 20.15 -15.78
C PHE A 9 13.03 20.09 -16.17
N VAL A 10 12.65 20.93 -17.11
CA VAL A 10 11.26 20.97 -17.56
C VAL A 10 10.84 19.61 -18.11
N VAL A 11 11.71 18.97 -18.86
CA VAL A 11 11.41 17.65 -19.39
C VAL A 11 11.22 16.64 -18.26
N LEU A 12 12.08 16.69 -17.26
CA LEU A 12 11.94 15.81 -16.10
C LEU A 12 10.64 16.05 -15.35
N MET A 13 10.22 17.29 -15.26
CA MET A 13 8.93 17.60 -14.65
C MET A 13 7.78 16.96 -15.39
N GLY A 14 7.86 16.92 -16.71
CA GLY A 14 6.86 16.23 -17.50
C GLY A 14 6.79 14.75 -17.16
N PHE A 15 7.91 14.11 -16.95
CA PHE A 15 7.92 12.71 -16.54
C PHE A 15 7.35 12.52 -15.15
N THR A 16 7.52 13.48 -14.27
CA THR A 16 6.96 13.40 -12.94
C THR A 16 5.44 13.29 -12.99
N SER A 17 4.80 13.99 -13.91
CA SER A 17 3.36 13.86 -14.09
C SER A 17 2.96 12.43 -14.43
N CYS A 18 3.74 11.78 -15.27
CA CYS A 18 3.48 10.38 -15.60
C CYS A 18 3.76 9.44 -14.44
N GLY A 19 4.58 9.86 -13.50
CA GLY A 19 4.95 9.06 -12.36
C GLY A 19 3.78 8.64 -11.49
N LYS A 20 2.72 9.44 -11.44
CA LYS A 20 1.53 9.06 -10.70
C LYS A 20 0.88 7.80 -11.25
N LYS A 21 0.85 7.65 -12.55
CA LYS A 21 0.33 6.44 -13.18
C LYS A 21 1.24 5.25 -12.88
N PHE A 22 2.52 5.48 -12.88
CA PHE A 22 3.48 4.43 -12.56
C PHE A 22 3.39 4.01 -11.10
N GLY A 23 2.96 4.91 -10.22
CA GLY A 23 2.70 4.55 -8.84
C GLY A 23 1.69 3.42 -8.72
N HIS A 24 0.59 3.52 -9.46
CA HIS A 24 -0.40 2.44 -9.52
C HIS A 24 0.19 1.18 -10.15
N ARG A 25 1.00 1.34 -11.14
CA ARG A 25 1.64 0.23 -11.82
C ARG A 25 2.53 -0.57 -10.89
N TYR A 26 3.29 0.12 -10.04
CA TYR A 26 4.12 -0.57 -9.06
C TYR A 26 3.28 -1.22 -7.97
N LEU A 27 2.14 -0.63 -7.66
CA LEU A 27 1.26 -1.17 -6.64
C LEU A 27 0.57 -2.45 -7.10
N ASP A 28 0.18 -2.52 -8.37
CA ASP A 28 -0.54 -3.67 -8.89
C ASP A 28 0.27 -4.96 -8.73
N GLY A 29 -0.38 -5.99 -8.23
CA GLY A 29 0.25 -7.29 -8.03
C GLY A 29 0.07 -7.78 -6.61
N MET A 30 0.83 -8.82 -6.28
CA MET A 30 0.77 -9.46 -4.98
C MET A 30 1.97 -9.07 -4.13
N TRP A 31 1.69 -8.62 -2.91
CA TRP A 31 2.71 -8.21 -1.96
C TRP A 31 2.68 -9.12 -0.75
N GLN A 32 3.78 -9.78 -0.47
CA GLN A 32 3.94 -10.56 0.75
C GLN A 32 4.29 -9.64 1.90
N MET A 33 3.56 -9.78 3.01
CA MET A 33 3.82 -8.99 4.18
C MET A 33 5.06 -9.50 4.90
N GLN A 34 6.11 -8.69 4.95
CA GLN A 34 7.37 -9.07 5.57
C GLN A 34 7.38 -8.73 7.05
N ARG A 35 6.69 -7.67 7.44
CA ARG A 35 6.78 -7.15 8.79
C ARG A 35 5.59 -6.27 9.11
N ILE A 36 5.07 -6.40 10.33
CA ILE A 36 4.10 -5.48 10.91
C ILE A 36 4.68 -4.93 12.20
N GLU A 37 4.71 -3.61 12.33
CA GLU A 37 5.04 -2.95 13.58
C GLU A 37 3.77 -2.32 14.11
N TYR A 38 3.26 -2.85 15.20
CA TYR A 38 2.03 -2.33 15.82
C TYR A 38 2.35 -1.11 16.69
N LYS A 39 1.35 -0.28 16.88
CA LYS A 39 1.48 0.94 17.67
C LYS A 39 1.99 0.69 19.07
N ASP A 40 1.65 -0.44 19.67
CA ASP A 40 2.07 -0.79 21.02
C ASP A 40 3.51 -1.30 21.11
N GLY A 41 4.23 -1.31 19.98
CA GLY A 41 5.61 -1.75 19.93
C GLY A 41 5.80 -3.20 19.55
N ASN A 42 4.75 -3.98 19.45
CA ASN A 42 4.85 -5.37 19.01
C ASN A 42 5.22 -5.45 17.53
N ILE A 43 6.08 -6.41 17.21
CA ILE A 43 6.53 -6.64 15.84
C ILE A 43 6.22 -8.09 15.48
N ASP A 44 5.68 -8.29 14.28
CA ASP A 44 5.41 -9.62 13.75
C ASP A 44 5.96 -9.71 12.33
N THR A 45 6.25 -10.92 11.89
CA THR A 45 6.74 -11.19 10.54
C THR A 45 5.86 -12.23 9.87
N PRO A 46 4.65 -11.86 9.46
CA PRO A 46 3.65 -12.81 8.97
C PRO A 46 3.88 -13.11 7.49
N LEU A 47 4.85 -13.95 7.19
CA LEU A 47 5.23 -14.25 5.81
C LEU A 47 4.16 -15.04 5.04
N ASP A 48 3.12 -15.47 5.71
CA ASP A 48 1.96 -16.14 5.11
C ASP A 48 0.82 -15.19 4.77
N THR A 49 1.04 -13.90 4.89
CA THR A 49 0.02 -12.88 4.68
C THR A 49 0.34 -12.08 3.42
N TYR A 50 -0.67 -11.87 2.59
CA TYR A 50 -0.51 -11.23 1.30
C TYR A 50 -1.57 -10.17 1.08
N PHE A 51 -1.17 -9.06 0.46
CA PHE A 51 -2.06 -8.06 -0.10
C PHE A 51 -1.91 -8.09 -1.60
N SER A 52 -3.01 -8.20 -2.32
CA SER A 52 -2.99 -8.11 -3.78
C SER A 52 -3.82 -6.93 -4.22
N PHE A 53 -3.27 -6.13 -5.12
CA PHE A 53 -3.94 -4.95 -5.67
C PHE A 53 -4.11 -5.14 -7.16
N GLN A 54 -5.33 -4.93 -7.63
CA GLN A 54 -5.62 -5.00 -9.06
C GLN A 54 -6.77 -4.06 -9.37
N MET A 55 -6.52 -3.08 -10.21
CA MET A 55 -7.48 -2.02 -10.52
C MET A 55 -7.86 -1.28 -9.24
N ASP A 56 -9.10 -1.37 -8.80
CA ASP A 56 -9.55 -0.75 -7.55
C ASP A 56 -9.92 -1.78 -6.49
N ILE A 57 -9.51 -3.03 -6.68
CA ILE A 57 -9.83 -4.13 -5.79
C ILE A 57 -8.60 -4.54 -5.01
N ILE A 58 -8.76 -4.69 -3.69
CA ILE A 58 -7.74 -5.26 -2.83
C ILE A 58 -8.19 -6.64 -2.37
N HIS A 59 -7.25 -7.58 -2.36
CA HIS A 59 -7.46 -8.93 -1.87
C HIS A 59 -6.50 -9.16 -0.71
N LEU A 60 -7.05 -9.47 0.45
CA LEU A 60 -6.30 -9.78 1.65
C LEU A 60 -6.35 -11.28 1.87
N ARG A 61 -5.19 -11.88 2.00
CA ARG A 61 -5.11 -13.34 2.10
C ARG A 61 -4.09 -13.77 3.14
N LYS A 62 -4.51 -14.68 4.01
CA LYS A 62 -3.61 -15.35 4.94
C LYS A 62 -3.70 -16.84 4.65
N LEU A 63 -2.58 -17.46 4.32
CA LEU A 63 -2.54 -18.86 3.90
C LEU A 63 -3.09 -19.78 4.99
N GLY A 64 -3.95 -20.72 4.56
CA GLY A 64 -4.56 -21.66 5.47
C GLY A 64 -5.61 -21.08 6.39
N ASN A 65 -6.04 -19.85 6.14
CA ASN A 65 -7.01 -19.19 6.98
C ASN A 65 -8.05 -18.50 6.13
N SER A 66 -8.04 -17.18 6.06
CA SER A 66 -9.14 -16.39 5.51
C SER A 66 -8.74 -15.57 4.31
N GLU A 67 -9.72 -15.28 3.45
CA GLU A 67 -9.57 -14.38 2.34
C GLU A 67 -10.63 -13.29 2.45
N PHE A 68 -10.25 -12.06 2.14
CA PHE A 68 -11.16 -10.93 2.16
C PHE A 68 -10.93 -10.09 0.92
N TYR A 69 -12.00 -9.47 0.44
CA TYR A 69 -11.94 -8.57 -0.70
C TYR A 69 -12.44 -7.20 -0.29
N GLY A 70 -11.94 -6.20 -0.94
CA GLY A 70 -12.37 -4.84 -0.69
C GLY A 70 -12.02 -3.94 -1.84
N LYS A 71 -12.20 -2.65 -1.61
CA LYS A 71 -11.84 -1.60 -2.54
C LYS A 71 -10.75 -0.76 -1.94
N TYR A 72 -9.93 -0.18 -2.79
CA TYR A 72 -8.93 0.77 -2.35
C TYR A 72 -8.86 1.94 -3.30
N VAL A 73 -8.46 3.07 -2.74
CA VAL A 73 -8.13 4.27 -3.52
C VAL A 73 -6.73 4.69 -3.12
N TYR A 74 -5.85 4.79 -4.10
CA TYR A 74 -4.50 5.26 -3.89
C TYR A 74 -4.32 6.60 -4.60
N GLU A 75 -4.03 7.63 -3.83
CA GLU A 75 -3.94 8.98 -4.35
C GLU A 75 -3.05 9.83 -3.43
N ASN A 76 -2.10 10.54 -4.02
CA ASN A 76 -1.22 11.47 -3.29
C ASN A 76 -0.53 10.83 -2.08
N ASP A 77 0.05 9.66 -2.29
CA ASP A 77 0.74 8.89 -1.26
C ASP A 77 -0.15 8.52 -0.07
N SER A 78 -1.43 8.48 -0.31
CA SER A 78 -2.41 7.99 0.65
C SER A 78 -3.18 6.82 0.06
N MET A 79 -3.54 5.88 0.91
CA MET A 79 -4.33 4.74 0.49
C MET A 79 -5.50 4.57 1.45
N HIS A 80 -6.70 4.57 0.89
CA HIS A 80 -7.92 4.30 1.63
C HIS A 80 -8.40 2.89 1.29
N ILE A 81 -8.57 2.06 2.29
CA ILE A 81 -8.99 0.67 2.09
C ILE A 81 -10.32 0.45 2.78
N GLN A 82 -11.25 -0.18 2.08
CA GLN A 82 -12.54 -0.59 2.63
C GLN A 82 -12.77 -2.05 2.29
N VAL A 83 -12.73 -2.90 3.30
CA VAL A 83 -12.90 -4.34 3.15
C VAL A 83 -14.36 -4.71 3.35
N LEU A 84 -14.84 -5.68 2.56
CA LEU A 84 -16.20 -6.18 2.63
C LEU A 84 -16.26 -7.40 3.54
N ASP A 85 -17.38 -7.56 4.25
CA ASP A 85 -17.70 -8.77 5.02
C ASP A 85 -16.59 -9.23 5.98
N ALA A 86 -16.01 -8.28 6.70
CA ALA A 86 -14.97 -8.58 7.69
C ALA A 86 -15.27 -7.91 9.01
N THR A 87 -14.80 -8.50 10.09
CA THR A 87 -14.86 -7.88 11.42
C THR A 87 -13.55 -7.16 11.72
N ALA A 88 -13.59 -6.24 12.68
CA ALA A 88 -12.37 -5.56 13.12
C ALA A 88 -11.31 -6.54 13.60
N GLU A 89 -11.73 -7.59 14.32
CA GLU A 89 -10.81 -8.61 14.81
C GLU A 89 -10.10 -9.33 13.67
N GLN A 90 -10.83 -9.64 12.61
CA GLN A 90 -10.25 -10.32 11.45
C GLN A 90 -9.23 -9.44 10.73
N MET A 91 -9.41 -8.13 10.79
CA MET A 91 -8.52 -7.20 10.08
C MET A 91 -7.20 -6.97 10.82
N LYS A 92 -7.13 -7.25 12.11
CA LYS A 92 -5.93 -6.99 12.89
C LYS A 92 -4.71 -7.76 12.41
N VAL A 93 -4.90 -8.99 11.95
CA VAL A 93 -3.79 -9.80 11.44
C VAL A 93 -3.23 -9.23 10.14
N PHE A 94 -3.97 -8.36 9.47
CA PHE A 94 -3.52 -7.67 8.28
C PHE A 94 -2.96 -6.28 8.58
N GLY A 95 -2.82 -5.93 9.86
CA GLY A 95 -2.32 -4.63 10.26
C GLY A 95 -3.35 -3.52 10.17
N MET A 96 -4.62 -3.87 10.18
CA MET A 96 -5.71 -2.90 10.10
C MET A 96 -6.54 -2.93 11.37
N ASP A 97 -6.95 -1.75 11.84
CA ASP A 97 -7.76 -1.61 13.05
C ASP A 97 -9.23 -1.96 12.81
N GLY A 98 -9.65 -1.96 11.56
CA GLY A 98 -11.02 -2.29 11.19
C GLY A 98 -11.15 -2.49 9.70
N ARG A 99 -12.40 -2.63 9.22
CA ARG A 99 -12.67 -2.81 7.79
C ARG A 99 -12.27 -1.62 6.94
N VAL A 100 -12.27 -0.45 7.53
CA VAL A 100 -11.91 0.79 6.84
C VAL A 100 -10.65 1.32 7.47
N GLN A 101 -9.64 1.52 6.66
CA GLN A 101 -8.35 1.96 7.15
C GLN A 101 -7.69 2.87 6.14
N ASP A 102 -7.16 3.98 6.63
CA ASP A 102 -6.34 4.89 5.84
C ASP A 102 -4.88 4.65 6.14
N PHE A 103 -4.07 4.59 5.10
CA PHE A 103 -2.63 4.47 5.22
C PHE A 103 -1.94 5.61 4.49
N ALA A 104 -0.83 6.07 5.06
CA ALA A 104 0.15 6.82 4.29
C ALA A 104 1.05 5.81 3.58
N VAL A 105 1.31 6.04 2.30
CA VAL A 105 2.23 5.21 1.53
C VAL A 105 3.60 5.85 1.64
N GLU A 106 4.43 5.31 2.52
CA GLU A 106 5.75 5.88 2.80
C GLU A 106 6.76 5.50 1.74
N LYS A 107 6.58 4.35 1.13
CA LYS A 107 7.47 3.87 0.09
C LYS A 107 6.71 2.96 -0.86
N LEU A 108 6.96 3.15 -2.15
CA LEU A 108 6.41 2.28 -3.18
C LEU A 108 7.36 2.25 -4.36
N ASN A 109 7.90 1.08 -4.65
CA ASN A 109 8.68 0.83 -5.85
C ASN A 109 8.44 -0.61 -6.28
N SER A 110 9.19 -1.11 -7.26
CA SER A 110 8.97 -2.45 -7.79
C SER A 110 9.21 -3.56 -6.77
N ASN A 111 9.94 -3.28 -5.69
CA ASN A 111 10.35 -4.29 -4.72
C ASN A 111 9.82 -4.06 -3.31
N LYS A 112 9.34 -2.87 -3.02
CA LYS A 112 9.01 -2.53 -1.63
C LYS A 112 7.80 -1.63 -1.55
N LEU A 113 6.92 -1.95 -0.62
CA LEU A 113 5.76 -1.14 -0.27
C LEU A 113 5.73 -0.99 1.24
N VAL A 114 5.66 0.24 1.72
CA VAL A 114 5.56 0.53 3.15
C VAL A 114 4.31 1.37 3.40
N LEU A 115 3.43 0.84 4.22
CA LEU A 115 2.18 1.49 4.62
C LEU A 115 2.24 1.86 6.09
N GLN A 116 1.77 3.04 6.42
CA GLN A 116 1.78 3.55 7.79
C GLN A 116 0.40 4.07 8.16
N SER A 117 -0.12 3.61 9.30
CA SER A 117 -1.35 4.14 9.88
C SER A 117 -1.15 4.43 11.35
N ASP A 118 -2.21 4.91 12.02
CA ASP A 118 -2.18 5.11 13.46
C ASP A 118 -2.13 3.79 14.22
N TYR A 119 -2.47 2.70 13.57
CA TYR A 119 -2.53 1.38 14.20
C TYR A 119 -1.26 0.58 14.00
N ALA A 120 -0.70 0.60 12.78
CA ALA A 120 0.45 -0.23 12.47
C ALA A 120 1.22 0.31 11.26
N ARG A 121 2.46 -0.15 11.15
CA ARG A 121 3.31 0.05 9.97
C ARG A 121 3.60 -1.30 9.35
N LEU A 122 3.34 -1.38 8.06
CA LEU A 122 3.48 -2.61 7.29
C LEU A 122 4.62 -2.53 6.29
#